data_5b5275d734eccd59455e5f2f880323f7
#
_entry.id   5b5275d734eccd59455e5f2f880323f7
#
_cell.length_a   1.000
_cell.length_b   1.000
_cell.length_c   1.000
_cell.angle_alpha   90.00
_cell.angle_beta   90.00
_cell.angle_gamma   90.00
#
_symmetry.space_group_name_H-M   'P 1'
#
loop_
_entity.id
_entity.type
_entity.pdbx_description
1 polymer ?
#
loop_
_entity_poly.entity_id
_entity_poly.type
_entity_poly.pdbx_seq_one_letter_code
_entity_poly.pdbx_strand_id
1 'polypeptide(L)'
;EENNLNPANITGTGVDGRLTKADVLAAMKAAPDSARALAASPSQASSQRPRQIPHDIDAAREERVPMSKLRRVIAGRLKEAQNNAAMLTTFNEVDMTELMALRANYRTEFENTHQVRLGFMGMFVQASVMALREFPAVNAEIDGNDIIYKNYYNIGVAVGTPQGLVVPVIKGAEAMN
;
A
#
# COMPACT_ATOMS: atom_id res chain seq x y z
N GLU A 1 -13.19 1.62 35.35
CA GLU A 1 -11.85 2.13 35.01
C GLU A 1 -11.58 2.08 33.51
N GLU A 2 -12.04 1.07 32.76
CA GLU A 2 -11.80 0.95 31.29
C GLU A 2 -12.45 2.05 30.41
N ASN A 3 -13.49 2.74 30.88
CA ASN A 3 -14.24 3.70 30.07
C ASN A 3 -14.20 5.14 30.60
N ASN A 4 -13.28 5.49 31.49
CA ASN A 4 -13.07 6.84 32.06
C ASN A 4 -14.35 7.52 32.63
N LEU A 5 -15.32 6.73 33.07
CA LEU A 5 -16.55 7.24 33.70
C LEU A 5 -16.32 7.42 35.21
N ASN A 6 -16.60 8.61 35.73
CA ASN A 6 -16.53 8.86 37.15
C ASN A 6 -17.85 8.41 37.83
N PRO A 7 -17.83 7.39 38.71
CA PRO A 7 -19.03 6.87 39.36
C PRO A 7 -19.81 7.92 40.17
N ALA A 8 -19.14 8.97 40.65
CA ALA A 8 -19.77 10.05 41.42
C ALA A 8 -20.74 10.92 40.60
N ASN A 9 -20.66 10.87 39.27
CA ASN A 9 -21.47 11.67 38.35
C ASN A 9 -22.67 10.89 37.77
N ILE A 10 -22.89 9.65 38.21
CA ILE A 10 -23.97 8.80 37.72
C ILE A 10 -24.99 8.59 38.87
N THR A 11 -26.24 8.96 38.62
CA THR A 11 -27.33 8.75 39.61
C THR A 11 -27.75 7.27 39.57
N GLY A 12 -27.56 6.55 40.68
CA GLY A 12 -27.96 5.15 40.79
C GLY A 12 -29.48 4.99 40.97
N THR A 13 -30.11 4.11 40.18
CA THR A 13 -31.54 3.79 40.28
C THR A 13 -31.82 2.47 41.03
N GLY A 14 -30.81 1.80 41.55
CA GLY A 14 -30.96 0.58 42.37
C GLY A 14 -31.43 0.82 43.78
N VAL A 15 -31.75 -0.27 44.50
CA VAL A 15 -32.14 -0.23 45.94
C VAL A 15 -31.02 0.46 46.74
N ASP A 16 -31.42 1.40 47.62
CA ASP A 16 -30.52 2.25 48.38
C ASP A 16 -29.58 3.16 47.57
N GLY A 17 -29.98 3.56 46.35
CA GLY A 17 -29.19 4.44 45.48
C GLY A 17 -27.97 3.79 44.84
N ARG A 18 -27.91 2.45 44.75
CA ARG A 18 -26.81 1.72 44.15
C ARG A 18 -26.84 1.86 42.63
N LEU A 19 -25.65 2.01 42.04
CA LEU A 19 -25.47 2.01 40.59
C LEU A 19 -25.77 0.63 39.99
N THR A 20 -26.70 0.60 39.02
CA THR A 20 -26.99 -0.61 38.24
C THR A 20 -26.28 -0.61 36.88
N LYS A 21 -26.19 -1.77 36.26
CA LYS A 21 -25.63 -1.90 34.91
C LYS A 21 -26.37 -1.03 33.89
N ALA A 22 -27.69 -0.83 34.09
CA ALA A 22 -28.52 0.00 33.24
C ALA A 22 -28.14 1.48 33.34
N ASP A 23 -27.82 1.97 34.56
CA ASP A 23 -27.41 3.35 34.79
C ASP A 23 -26.08 3.67 34.13
N VAL A 24 -25.13 2.73 34.20
CA VAL A 24 -23.82 2.88 33.53
C VAL A 24 -23.99 2.89 32.01
N LEU A 25 -24.83 2.00 31.47
CA LEU A 25 -25.12 1.97 30.02
C LEU A 25 -25.84 3.23 29.55
N ALA A 26 -26.75 3.78 30.38
CA ALA A 26 -27.44 5.05 30.09
C ALA A 26 -26.47 6.24 30.12
N ALA A 27 -25.55 6.28 31.09
CA ALA A 27 -24.50 7.29 31.19
C ALA A 27 -23.52 7.22 29.99
N MET A 28 -23.20 6.02 29.53
CA MET A 28 -22.38 5.82 28.31
C MET A 28 -23.08 6.33 27.05
N LYS A 29 -24.41 6.20 26.98
CA LYS A 29 -25.21 6.72 25.85
C LYS A 29 -25.46 8.23 25.94
N ALA A 30 -25.46 8.79 27.17
CA ALA A 30 -25.72 10.21 27.43
C ALA A 30 -24.43 11.05 27.49
N ALA A 31 -23.25 10.43 27.43
CA ALA A 31 -21.99 11.18 27.35
C ALA A 31 -22.00 12.01 26.06
N PRO A 32 -21.88 13.35 26.17
CA PRO A 32 -21.93 14.22 24.99
C PRO A 32 -20.76 13.88 24.06
N ASP A 33 -20.98 13.99 22.77
CA ASP A 33 -20.09 13.73 21.62
C ASP A 33 -18.68 14.37 21.74
N SER A 34 -18.42 15.15 22.77
CA SER A 34 -17.15 15.83 23.03
C SER A 34 -15.97 14.88 23.31
N ALA A 35 -16.23 13.66 23.80
CA ALA A 35 -15.17 12.67 24.02
C ALA A 35 -14.83 11.89 22.75
N ARG A 36 -15.76 11.87 21.78
CA ARG A 36 -15.54 11.23 20.47
C ARG A 36 -14.78 12.14 19.50
N ALA A 37 -14.79 13.44 19.77
CA ALA A 37 -14.04 14.43 18.99
C ALA A 37 -12.53 14.40 19.23
N LEU A 38 -12.05 13.81 20.33
CA LEU A 38 -10.62 13.71 20.67
C LEU A 38 -9.97 12.41 20.15
N ALA A 39 -10.76 11.42 19.72
CA ALA A 39 -10.25 10.17 19.13
C ALA A 39 -10.27 10.16 17.60
N ALA A 40 -10.86 11.15 16.96
CA ALA A 40 -10.65 11.42 15.57
C ALA A 40 -9.35 12.21 15.44
N SER A 41 -8.20 11.51 15.39
CA SER A 41 -7.02 12.09 14.75
C SER A 41 -7.48 12.71 13.44
N PRO A 42 -7.13 13.96 13.13
CA PRO A 42 -7.46 14.51 11.84
C PRO A 42 -6.80 13.57 10.83
N SER A 43 -7.61 12.75 10.16
CA SER A 43 -7.24 12.18 8.88
C SER A 43 -6.60 13.36 8.18
N GLN A 44 -5.30 13.25 7.86
CA GLN A 44 -4.61 14.22 7.03
C GLN A 44 -5.38 14.21 5.70
N ALA A 45 -6.47 14.97 5.66
CA ALA A 45 -7.05 15.39 4.42
C ALA A 45 -5.87 15.99 3.66
N SER A 46 -5.40 15.28 2.66
CA SER A 46 -4.34 15.74 1.78
C SER A 46 -4.73 17.17 1.44
N SER A 47 -3.97 18.13 1.94
CA SER A 47 -4.19 19.53 1.66
C SER A 47 -3.88 19.74 0.18
N GLN A 48 -4.82 19.32 -0.65
CA GLN A 48 -4.81 19.71 -2.05
C GLN A 48 -4.88 21.22 -2.01
N ARG A 49 -3.78 21.87 -2.35
CA ARG A 49 -3.80 23.33 -2.49
C ARG A 49 -4.98 23.69 -3.37
N PRO A 50 -5.86 24.61 -2.94
CA PRO A 50 -6.97 25.05 -3.77
C PRO A 50 -6.41 25.47 -5.13
N ARG A 51 -7.05 25.03 -6.20
CA ARG A 51 -6.67 25.46 -7.54
C ARG A 51 -6.68 27.00 -7.57
N GLN A 52 -5.60 27.61 -7.99
CA GLN A 52 -5.60 29.06 -8.25
C GLN A 52 -6.62 29.35 -9.34
N ILE A 53 -7.47 30.33 -9.09
CA ILE A 53 -8.47 30.80 -10.09
C ILE A 53 -7.67 31.45 -11.21
N PRO A 54 -7.77 30.98 -12.47
CA PRO A 54 -7.06 31.59 -13.59
C PRO A 54 -7.58 32.98 -13.84
N HIS A 55 -6.77 33.80 -14.50
CA HIS A 55 -7.22 35.12 -14.98
C HIS A 55 -8.39 34.94 -15.96
N ASP A 56 -9.34 35.88 -16.02
CA ASP A 56 -10.57 35.76 -16.82
C ASP A 56 -10.33 35.40 -18.30
N ILE A 57 -9.23 35.92 -18.89
CA ILE A 57 -8.82 35.63 -20.27
C ILE A 57 -8.46 34.16 -20.46
N ASP A 58 -7.82 33.55 -19.46
CA ASP A 58 -7.39 32.16 -19.53
C ASP A 58 -8.52 31.21 -19.14
N ALA A 59 -9.45 31.62 -18.26
CA ALA A 59 -10.59 30.84 -17.85
C ALA A 59 -11.48 30.44 -19.04
N ALA A 60 -11.64 31.31 -20.01
CA ALA A 60 -12.41 31.05 -21.24
C ALA A 60 -11.76 30.00 -22.17
N ARG A 61 -10.46 29.72 -21.99
CA ARG A 61 -9.68 28.76 -22.78
C ARG A 61 -9.50 27.40 -22.08
N GLU A 62 -9.98 27.27 -20.84
CA GLU A 62 -9.89 26.03 -20.06
C GLU A 62 -11.12 25.17 -20.27
N GLU A 63 -10.87 23.90 -20.59
CA GLU A 63 -11.89 22.85 -20.65
C GLU A 63 -11.81 21.97 -19.41
N ARG A 64 -12.91 21.81 -18.71
CA ARG A 64 -13.01 20.94 -17.53
C ARG A 64 -13.58 19.57 -17.90
N VAL A 65 -12.69 18.57 -18.01
CA VAL A 65 -13.06 17.20 -18.31
C VAL A 65 -12.97 16.35 -17.02
N PRO A 66 -14.02 15.66 -16.60
CA PRO A 66 -13.99 14.79 -15.41
C PRO A 66 -13.14 13.55 -15.67
N MET A 67 -12.29 13.21 -14.71
CA MET A 67 -11.49 11.97 -14.77
C MET A 67 -12.39 10.74 -14.62
N SER A 68 -12.10 9.67 -15.38
CA SER A 68 -12.74 8.37 -15.19
C SER A 68 -12.48 7.84 -13.76
N LYS A 69 -13.39 7.00 -13.26
CA LYS A 69 -13.28 6.39 -11.93
C LYS A 69 -11.94 5.65 -11.76
N LEU A 70 -11.56 4.86 -12.76
CA LEU A 70 -10.31 4.09 -12.77
C LEU A 70 -9.10 5.03 -12.64
N ARG A 71 -9.01 6.06 -13.48
CA ARG A 71 -7.89 7.03 -13.46
C ARG A 71 -7.77 7.75 -12.13
N ARG A 72 -8.90 8.11 -11.50
CA ARG A 72 -8.92 8.74 -10.18
C ARG A 72 -8.36 7.82 -9.08
N VAL A 73 -8.75 6.53 -9.11
CA VAL A 73 -8.23 5.53 -8.15
C VAL A 73 -6.73 5.30 -8.35
N ILE A 74 -6.28 5.16 -9.60
CA ILE A 74 -4.85 4.98 -9.91
C ILE A 74 -4.05 6.19 -9.42
N ALA A 75 -4.49 7.41 -9.73
CA ALA A 75 -3.81 8.64 -9.31
C ALA A 75 -3.70 8.74 -7.77
N GLY A 76 -4.78 8.40 -7.05
CA GLY A 76 -4.78 8.36 -5.59
C GLY A 76 -3.74 7.39 -5.02
N ARG A 77 -3.74 6.14 -5.49
CA ARG A 77 -2.82 5.09 -5.03
C ARG A 77 -1.35 5.42 -5.35
N LEU A 78 -1.07 5.95 -6.56
CA LEU A 78 0.29 6.35 -6.92
C LEU A 78 0.79 7.50 -6.03
N LYS A 79 -0.08 8.47 -5.74
CA LYS A 79 0.29 9.60 -4.88
C LYS A 79 0.49 9.16 -3.43
N GLU A 80 -0.32 8.26 -2.93
CA GLU A 80 -0.17 7.65 -1.60
C GLU A 80 1.17 6.90 -1.48
N ALA A 81 1.51 6.05 -2.46
CA ALA A 81 2.79 5.35 -2.50
C ALA A 81 3.99 6.32 -2.48
N GLN A 82 3.93 7.42 -3.24
CA GLN A 82 4.97 8.45 -3.21
C GLN A 82 5.10 9.17 -1.86
N ASN A 83 3.98 9.38 -1.17
CA ASN A 83 3.99 10.08 0.12
C ASN A 83 4.51 9.19 1.26
N ASN A 84 4.33 7.87 1.14
CA ASN A 84 4.69 6.90 2.18
C ASN A 84 6.12 6.36 2.04
N ALA A 85 6.80 6.62 0.92
CA ALA A 85 8.14 6.10 0.66
C ALA A 85 9.12 7.23 0.30
N ALA A 86 10.34 7.13 0.83
CA ALA A 86 11.48 7.91 0.35
C ALA A 86 12.03 7.25 -0.92
N MET A 87 11.61 7.74 -2.09
CA MET A 87 12.01 7.16 -3.37
C MET A 87 13.41 7.60 -3.77
N LEU A 88 14.31 6.63 -3.97
CA LEU A 88 15.63 6.82 -4.57
C LEU A 88 15.64 6.16 -5.95
N THR A 89 16.18 6.85 -6.94
CA THR A 89 16.38 6.30 -8.28
C THR A 89 17.87 6.12 -8.55
N THR A 90 18.26 4.93 -8.97
CA THR A 90 19.62 4.62 -9.44
C THR A 90 19.56 4.11 -10.87
N PHE A 91 20.64 4.36 -11.62
CA PHE A 91 20.80 3.89 -13.01
C PHE A 91 22.06 3.03 -13.06
N ASN A 92 21.90 1.80 -13.58
CA ASN A 92 23.00 0.86 -13.72
C ASN A 92 22.95 0.25 -15.12
N GLU A 93 24.11 0.05 -15.73
CA GLU A 93 24.25 -0.60 -17.03
C GLU A 93 24.74 -2.04 -16.79
N VAL A 94 24.13 -2.99 -17.51
CA VAL A 94 24.46 -4.42 -17.41
C VAL A 94 24.71 -4.99 -18.80
N ASP A 95 25.85 -5.68 -18.97
CA ASP A 95 26.12 -6.43 -20.19
C ASP A 95 25.26 -7.69 -20.23
N MET A 96 24.40 -7.75 -21.25
CA MET A 96 23.46 -8.86 -21.46
C MET A 96 23.97 -9.94 -22.40
N THR A 97 25.22 -9.83 -22.91
CA THR A 97 25.73 -10.70 -23.98
C THR A 97 25.64 -12.17 -23.60
N GLU A 98 26.18 -12.56 -22.44
CA GLU A 98 26.18 -13.94 -21.97
C GLU A 98 24.75 -14.47 -21.71
N LEU A 99 23.89 -13.63 -21.13
CA LEU A 99 22.50 -13.99 -20.85
C LEU A 99 21.70 -14.21 -22.14
N MET A 100 21.95 -13.37 -23.16
CA MET A 100 21.32 -13.50 -24.47
C MET A 100 21.82 -14.77 -25.20
N ALA A 101 23.10 -15.08 -25.12
CA ALA A 101 23.69 -16.30 -25.67
C ALA A 101 23.09 -17.55 -24.98
N LEU A 102 23.02 -17.56 -23.66
CA LEU A 102 22.40 -18.64 -22.89
C LEU A 102 20.94 -18.86 -23.33
N ARG A 103 20.14 -17.79 -23.41
CA ARG A 103 18.78 -17.88 -23.87
C ARG A 103 18.68 -18.42 -25.30
N ALA A 104 19.53 -17.97 -26.20
CA ALA A 104 19.53 -18.43 -27.60
C ALA A 104 19.81 -19.94 -27.72
N ASN A 105 20.76 -20.46 -26.93
CA ASN A 105 21.13 -21.85 -26.90
C ASN A 105 20.00 -22.78 -26.42
N TYR A 106 19.28 -22.37 -25.36
CA TYR A 106 18.27 -23.23 -24.73
C TYR A 106 16.84 -22.95 -25.18
N ARG A 107 16.59 -21.90 -25.95
CA ARG A 107 15.25 -21.48 -26.33
C ARG A 107 14.42 -22.60 -26.98
N THR A 108 14.99 -23.30 -27.96
CA THR A 108 14.26 -24.32 -28.72
C THR A 108 13.93 -25.54 -27.87
N GLU A 109 14.89 -26.00 -27.08
CA GLU A 109 14.68 -27.11 -26.13
C GLU A 109 13.63 -26.79 -25.10
N PHE A 110 13.70 -25.59 -24.53
CA PHE A 110 12.76 -25.13 -23.54
C PHE A 110 11.33 -24.99 -24.07
N GLU A 111 11.16 -24.41 -25.28
CA GLU A 111 9.87 -24.28 -25.95
C GLU A 111 9.27 -25.67 -26.25
N ASN A 112 10.09 -26.64 -26.67
CA ASN A 112 9.63 -28.00 -26.96
C ASN A 112 9.18 -28.75 -25.67
N THR A 113 9.89 -28.54 -24.56
CA THR A 113 9.62 -29.22 -23.31
C THR A 113 8.44 -28.61 -22.55
N HIS A 114 8.40 -27.28 -22.49
CA HIS A 114 7.45 -26.56 -21.61
C HIS A 114 6.28 -25.89 -22.35
N GLN A 115 6.30 -25.90 -23.71
CA GLN A 115 5.27 -25.29 -24.58
C GLN A 115 5.09 -23.77 -24.32
N VAL A 116 6.09 -23.11 -23.72
CA VAL A 116 6.13 -21.66 -23.47
C VAL A 116 7.48 -21.10 -23.92
N ARG A 117 7.50 -19.83 -24.31
CA ARG A 117 8.73 -19.17 -24.75
C ARG A 117 9.65 -18.86 -23.58
N LEU A 118 10.94 -19.17 -23.72
CA LEU A 118 11.95 -18.76 -22.74
C LEU A 118 12.15 -17.24 -22.80
N GLY A 119 11.74 -16.54 -21.75
CA GLY A 119 11.91 -15.10 -21.56
C GLY A 119 13.10 -14.78 -20.65
N PHE A 120 13.39 -13.49 -20.47
CA PHE A 120 14.43 -13.02 -19.53
C PHE A 120 13.94 -12.88 -18.09
N MET A 121 12.63 -12.66 -17.90
CA MET A 121 12.09 -12.30 -16.60
C MET A 121 12.30 -13.37 -15.52
N GLY A 122 12.26 -14.64 -15.87
CA GLY A 122 12.57 -15.74 -14.94
C GLY A 122 13.99 -15.62 -14.36
N MET A 123 14.98 -15.31 -15.20
CA MET A 123 16.37 -15.11 -14.78
C MET A 123 16.53 -13.88 -13.89
N PHE A 124 15.83 -12.78 -14.21
CA PHE A 124 15.84 -11.60 -13.35
C PHE A 124 15.14 -11.83 -12.01
N VAL A 125 14.08 -12.64 -11.96
CA VAL A 125 13.42 -13.03 -10.71
C VAL A 125 14.40 -13.83 -9.84
N GLN A 126 15.10 -14.80 -10.41
CA GLN A 126 16.13 -15.60 -9.69
C GLN A 126 17.28 -14.71 -9.17
N ALA A 127 17.80 -13.83 -10.01
CA ALA A 127 18.84 -12.88 -9.60
C ALA A 127 18.36 -11.97 -8.45
N SER A 128 17.11 -11.51 -8.50
CA SER A 128 16.52 -10.70 -7.44
C SER A 128 16.38 -11.47 -6.13
N VAL A 129 15.96 -12.74 -6.18
CA VAL A 129 15.90 -13.60 -4.99
C VAL A 129 17.28 -13.81 -4.38
N MET A 130 18.31 -14.04 -5.20
CA MET A 130 19.70 -14.19 -4.73
C MET A 130 20.17 -12.91 -4.03
N ALA A 131 19.95 -11.75 -4.63
CA ALA A 131 20.32 -10.46 -4.05
C ALA A 131 19.56 -10.18 -2.74
N LEU A 132 18.26 -10.46 -2.66
CA LEU A 132 17.47 -10.28 -1.45
C LEU A 132 17.90 -11.22 -0.30
N ARG A 133 18.44 -12.39 -0.60
CA ARG A 133 19.06 -13.28 0.40
C ARG A 133 20.37 -12.71 0.95
N GLU A 134 21.15 -12.08 0.10
CA GLU A 134 22.41 -11.43 0.49
C GLU A 134 22.17 -10.13 1.28
N PHE A 135 21.11 -9.40 0.94
CA PHE A 135 20.74 -8.14 1.58
C PHE A 135 19.34 -8.20 2.24
N PRO A 136 19.17 -8.92 3.37
CA PRO A 136 17.86 -9.16 3.99
C PRO A 136 17.11 -7.88 4.39
N ALA A 137 17.84 -6.79 4.69
CA ALA A 137 17.25 -5.51 5.05
C ALA A 137 16.40 -4.89 3.93
N VAL A 138 16.66 -5.26 2.66
CA VAL A 138 15.84 -4.81 1.52
C VAL A 138 14.50 -5.53 1.48
N ASN A 139 14.44 -6.79 1.98
CA ASN A 139 13.20 -7.56 2.09
C ASN A 139 12.59 -7.46 3.51
N ALA A 140 12.53 -6.25 4.02
CA ALA A 140 11.99 -5.95 5.34
C ALA A 140 10.95 -4.82 5.25
N GLU A 141 10.12 -4.69 6.28
CA GLU A 141 9.19 -3.57 6.43
C GLU A 141 9.33 -2.96 7.82
N ILE A 142 8.94 -1.68 7.93
CA ILE A 142 8.92 -0.96 9.19
C ILE A 142 7.50 -0.97 9.73
N ASP A 143 7.32 -1.48 10.97
CA ASP A 143 6.06 -1.46 11.70
C ASP A 143 6.28 -0.71 13.02
N GLY A 144 5.81 0.53 13.09
CA GLY A 144 6.06 1.42 14.23
C GLY A 144 7.55 1.67 14.44
N ASN A 145 8.13 1.08 15.49
CA ASN A 145 9.55 1.16 15.83
C ASN A 145 10.33 -0.11 15.52
N ASP A 146 9.66 -1.13 14.95
CA ASP A 146 10.25 -2.44 14.68
C ASP A 146 10.55 -2.62 13.19
N ILE A 147 11.57 -3.44 12.89
CA ILE A 147 11.89 -3.89 11.54
C ILE A 147 11.52 -5.36 11.43
N ILE A 148 10.59 -5.68 10.52
CA ILE A 148 10.14 -7.03 10.26
C ILE A 148 10.87 -7.59 9.05
N TYR A 149 11.79 -8.53 9.27
CA TYR A 149 12.50 -9.23 8.20
C TYR A 149 11.65 -10.39 7.65
N LYS A 150 11.48 -10.41 6.32
CA LYS A 150 10.68 -11.44 5.64
C LYS A 150 11.59 -12.52 5.07
N ASN A 151 11.53 -13.72 5.66
CA ASN A 151 12.31 -14.88 5.19
C ASN A 151 11.56 -15.69 4.10
N TYR A 152 10.82 -14.99 3.25
CA TYR A 152 10.12 -15.50 2.07
C TYR A 152 10.19 -14.46 0.97
N TYR A 153 10.17 -14.90 -0.30
CA TYR A 153 10.40 -14.02 -1.44
C TYR A 153 9.20 -14.03 -2.38
N ASN A 154 8.40 -12.98 -2.31
CA ASN A 154 7.25 -12.75 -3.18
C ASN A 154 7.59 -11.62 -4.15
N ILE A 155 7.79 -11.95 -5.41
CA ILE A 155 8.25 -11.00 -6.42
C ILE A 155 7.07 -10.50 -7.26
N GLY A 156 6.78 -9.21 -7.17
CA GLY A 156 5.79 -8.55 -8.01
C GLY A 156 6.40 -8.09 -9.33
N VAL A 157 5.77 -8.45 -10.45
CA VAL A 157 6.21 -8.04 -11.78
C VAL A 157 5.17 -7.09 -12.39
N ALA A 158 5.54 -5.83 -12.61
CA ALA A 158 4.64 -4.85 -13.21
C ALA A 158 4.51 -5.08 -14.72
N VAL A 159 3.29 -5.28 -15.19
CA VAL A 159 2.96 -5.53 -16.61
C VAL A 159 1.95 -4.51 -17.10
N GLY A 160 2.30 -3.77 -18.15
CA GLY A 160 1.37 -2.87 -18.84
C GLY A 160 0.38 -3.65 -19.70
N THR A 161 -0.91 -3.39 -19.52
CA THR A 161 -1.98 -3.94 -20.34
C THR A 161 -2.80 -2.82 -20.97
N PRO A 162 -3.60 -3.10 -22.02
CA PRO A 162 -4.50 -2.09 -22.60
C PRO A 162 -5.47 -1.48 -21.56
N GLN A 163 -5.83 -2.23 -20.52
CA GLN A 163 -6.71 -1.77 -19.45
C GLN A 163 -5.95 -1.02 -18.33
N GLY A 164 -4.61 -1.02 -18.34
CA GLY A 164 -3.78 -0.37 -17.33
C GLY A 164 -2.65 -1.26 -16.81
N LEU A 165 -2.03 -0.85 -15.72
CA LEU A 165 -0.94 -1.57 -15.07
C LEU A 165 -1.50 -2.66 -14.15
N VAL A 166 -1.03 -3.90 -14.32
CA VAL A 166 -1.26 -5.02 -13.40
C VAL A 166 0.06 -5.50 -12.81
N VAL A 167 0.02 -5.99 -11.56
CA VAL A 167 1.22 -6.48 -10.87
C VAL A 167 0.95 -7.89 -10.34
N PRO A 168 1.06 -8.93 -11.18
CA PRO A 168 1.03 -10.30 -10.68
C PRO A 168 2.19 -10.55 -9.71
N VAL A 169 1.92 -11.33 -8.66
CA VAL A 169 2.91 -11.65 -7.62
C VAL A 169 3.26 -13.13 -7.70
N ILE A 170 4.53 -13.42 -7.93
CA ILE A 170 5.11 -14.77 -7.86
C ILE A 170 5.40 -15.04 -6.39
N LYS A 171 4.63 -15.94 -5.77
CA LYS A 171 4.77 -16.29 -4.36
C LYS A 171 5.77 -17.42 -4.19
N GLY A 172 6.65 -17.30 -3.17
CA GLY A 172 7.65 -18.31 -2.86
C GLY A 172 8.63 -18.51 -4.03
N ALA A 173 9.08 -17.41 -4.65
CA ALA A 173 9.95 -17.46 -5.83
C ALA A 173 11.29 -18.19 -5.55
N GLU A 174 11.69 -18.30 -4.30
CA GLU A 174 12.88 -19.04 -3.85
C GLU A 174 12.77 -20.55 -4.01
N ALA A 175 11.57 -21.08 -4.11
CA ALA A 175 11.30 -22.51 -4.28
C ALA A 175 11.00 -22.90 -5.74
N MET A 176 10.99 -21.93 -6.65
CA MET A 176 10.75 -22.16 -8.07
C MET A 176 12.05 -22.35 -8.82
N ASN A 177 12.06 -23.29 -9.78
CA ASN A 177 13.17 -23.55 -10.70
C ASN A 177 12.97 -22.83 -12.02
#